data_9f305179ae704ed25f8a5a32f65472e4
#
_entry.id   9f305179ae704ed25f8a5a32f65472e4
#
_cell.length_a   1.000
_cell.length_b   1.000
_cell.length_c   1.000
_cell.angle_alpha   90.00
_cell.angle_beta   90.00
_cell.angle_gamma   90.00
#
_symmetry.space_group_name_H-M   'P 1'
#
loop_
_entity.id
_entity.type
_entity.pdbx_description
1 polymer ?
#
loop_
_entity_poly.entity_id
_entity_poly.type
_entity_poly.pdbx_seq_one_letter_code
_entity_poly.pdbx_strand_id
1 'polypeptide(L)'
;AIGHNALAAGFQGQRQWTDFYPNGDFAEAMLNTSFDWNGAREPYILATENDVLNGLGMLFMKLLTGRAQIFADVRTYWSPEAVKKATGYDLEGVAKEAGGFLHLINSGAACLDANGQAKEADGTPVMKQWWDVTEADQKAIMDNTEWCMADNGYFRGGGYSSRYETRAQMPA
;
A
#
# COMPACT_ATOMS: atom_id res chain seq x y z
N ALA A 1 15.97 16.67 -21.94
CA ALA A 1 15.43 15.87 -20.84
C ALA A 1 14.56 14.77 -21.42
N ILE A 2 14.74 13.55 -20.96
CA ILE A 2 13.90 12.42 -21.33
C ILE A 2 12.77 12.38 -20.30
N GLY A 3 11.52 12.48 -20.76
CA GLY A 3 10.35 12.42 -19.90
C GLY A 3 9.50 13.70 -19.91
N HIS A 4 8.32 13.61 -19.34
CA HIS A 4 7.32 14.67 -19.32
C HIS A 4 7.11 15.30 -17.96
N ASN A 5 8.01 15.07 -17.00
CA ASN A 5 7.89 15.55 -15.62
C ASN A 5 6.55 15.11 -14.99
N ALA A 6 6.23 13.84 -15.14
CA ALA A 6 4.96 13.28 -14.68
C ALA A 6 4.86 13.29 -13.16
N LEU A 7 3.66 13.57 -12.63
CA LEU A 7 3.35 13.54 -11.20
C LEU A 7 2.91 12.17 -10.72
N ALA A 8 2.43 11.33 -11.63
CA ALA A 8 2.03 9.96 -11.36
C ALA A 8 2.34 9.09 -12.58
N ALA A 9 2.53 7.81 -12.34
CA ALA A 9 2.77 6.82 -13.38
C ALA A 9 2.19 5.47 -12.95
N GLY A 10 2.32 4.46 -13.80
CA GLY A 10 1.94 3.09 -13.50
C GLY A 10 2.52 2.14 -14.52
N PHE A 11 2.71 0.89 -14.13
CA PHE A 11 3.09 -0.16 -15.06
C PHE A 11 1.84 -0.70 -15.74
N GLN A 12 1.88 -0.80 -17.05
CA GLN A 12 0.74 -1.32 -17.80
C GLN A 12 0.53 -2.81 -17.51
N GLY A 13 -0.61 -3.12 -16.97
CA GLY A 13 -1.24 -4.42 -16.90
C GLY A 13 -0.39 -5.58 -16.38
N GLN A 14 -0.98 -6.46 -15.65
CA GLN A 14 -0.32 -7.66 -15.17
C GLN A 14 0.13 -8.58 -16.31
N ARG A 15 -0.58 -8.54 -17.43
CA ARG A 15 -0.47 -9.56 -18.45
C ARG A 15 0.77 -9.48 -19.34
N GLN A 16 1.23 -8.27 -19.69
CA GLN A 16 2.35 -8.13 -20.62
C GLN A 16 3.71 -8.41 -19.97
N TRP A 17 3.85 -8.11 -18.69
CA TRP A 17 5.07 -8.37 -17.93
C TRP A 17 5.07 -9.76 -17.31
N THR A 18 3.92 -10.19 -16.82
CA THR A 18 3.77 -11.38 -16.01
C THR A 18 3.69 -12.67 -16.81
N ASP A 19 3.55 -12.63 -18.12
CA ASP A 19 3.69 -13.82 -18.96
C ASP A 19 5.10 -14.41 -18.89
N PHE A 20 6.11 -13.59 -18.53
CA PHE A 20 7.51 -14.00 -18.48
C PHE A 20 8.24 -13.57 -17.22
N TYR A 21 7.77 -12.56 -16.51
CA TYR A 21 8.43 -11.94 -15.35
C TYR A 21 7.42 -11.62 -14.26
N PRO A 22 7.87 -11.49 -13.00
CA PRO A 22 7.04 -10.88 -11.96
C PRO A 22 6.54 -9.50 -12.39
N ASN A 23 5.37 -9.12 -11.91
CA ASN A 23 4.85 -7.78 -12.16
C ASN A 23 5.72 -6.68 -11.49
N GLY A 24 5.36 -5.42 -11.70
CA GLY A 24 6.09 -4.28 -11.15
C GLY A 24 5.81 -3.96 -9.68
N ASP A 25 5.01 -4.74 -8.97
CA ASP A 25 4.49 -4.42 -7.65
C ASP A 25 5.57 -4.08 -6.62
N PHE A 26 6.68 -4.81 -6.61
CA PHE A 26 7.79 -4.51 -5.73
C PHE A 26 8.40 -3.13 -6.04
N ALA A 27 8.62 -2.82 -7.31
CA ALA A 27 9.14 -1.53 -7.73
C ALA A 27 8.16 -0.40 -7.42
N GLU A 28 6.86 -0.63 -7.60
CA GLU A 28 5.80 0.31 -7.24
C GLU A 28 5.80 0.58 -5.74
N ALA A 29 5.87 -0.46 -4.90
CA ALA A 29 5.95 -0.33 -3.45
C ALA A 29 7.15 0.51 -3.02
N MET A 30 8.34 0.23 -3.58
CA MET A 30 9.55 0.98 -3.29
C MET A 30 9.47 2.44 -3.74
N LEU A 31 8.88 2.71 -4.90
CA LEU A 31 8.75 4.07 -5.43
C LEU A 31 7.67 4.88 -4.71
N ASN A 32 6.61 4.24 -4.22
CA ASN A 32 5.59 4.87 -3.39
C ASN A 32 6.07 5.18 -1.96
N THR A 33 7.21 4.63 -1.54
CA THR A 33 7.82 4.85 -0.23
C THR A 33 8.52 6.21 -0.16
N SER A 34 8.54 6.85 1.00
CA SER A 34 9.11 8.19 1.23
C SER A 34 10.63 8.21 1.43
N PHE A 35 11.31 7.11 1.28
CA PHE A 35 12.77 7.01 1.39
C PHE A 35 13.34 5.92 0.49
N ASP A 36 14.63 5.98 0.27
CA ASP A 36 15.42 4.94 -0.40
C ASP A 36 16.83 4.89 0.22
N TRP A 37 17.79 4.25 -0.44
CA TRP A 37 19.17 4.16 0.04
C TRP A 37 19.91 5.50 0.12
N ASN A 38 19.36 6.59 -0.46
CA ASN A 38 19.90 7.94 -0.34
C ASN A 38 19.27 8.72 0.82
N GLY A 39 18.30 8.16 1.52
CA GLY A 39 17.57 8.80 2.60
C GLY A 39 16.12 9.17 2.24
N ALA A 40 15.54 10.07 3.02
CA ALA A 40 14.17 10.52 2.80
C ALA A 40 14.04 11.29 1.47
N ARG A 41 12.93 11.07 0.78
CA ARG A 41 12.58 11.74 -0.46
C ARG A 41 11.07 11.86 -0.60
N GLU A 42 10.64 12.76 -1.45
CA GLU A 42 9.24 12.80 -1.85
C GLU A 42 8.84 11.48 -2.52
N PRO A 43 7.78 10.79 -2.03
CA PRO A 43 7.31 9.56 -2.65
C PRO A 43 6.72 9.83 -4.04
N TYR A 44 6.99 8.94 -4.97
CA TYR A 44 6.30 8.95 -6.25
C TYR A 44 4.86 8.45 -6.08
N ILE A 45 4.07 8.56 -7.13
CA ILE A 45 2.74 7.92 -7.22
C ILE A 45 2.79 6.92 -8.36
N LEU A 46 2.82 5.66 -7.99
CA LEU A 46 2.78 4.53 -8.92
C LEU A 46 1.49 3.75 -8.68
N ALA A 47 0.61 3.76 -9.67
CA ALA A 47 -0.64 3.00 -9.63
C ALA A 47 -0.43 1.63 -10.28
N THR A 48 -0.76 0.58 -9.55
CA THR A 48 -0.72 -0.79 -10.06
C THR A 48 -1.64 -0.91 -11.28
N GLU A 49 -1.25 -1.71 -12.24
CA GLU A 49 -2.01 -1.99 -13.47
C GLU A 49 -2.31 -0.73 -14.32
N ASN A 50 -1.60 0.36 -14.05
CA ASN A 50 -1.83 1.65 -14.69
C ASN A 50 -3.28 2.17 -14.50
N ASP A 51 -3.87 1.93 -13.32
CA ASP A 51 -5.19 2.45 -12.98
C ASP A 51 -5.11 3.95 -12.72
N VAL A 52 -5.44 4.72 -13.75
CA VAL A 52 -5.35 6.18 -13.72
C VAL A 52 -6.25 6.82 -12.67
N LEU A 53 -7.45 6.29 -12.46
CA LEU A 53 -8.40 6.88 -11.50
C LEU A 53 -7.92 6.67 -10.08
N ASN A 54 -7.43 5.48 -9.75
CA ASN A 54 -6.84 5.22 -8.45
C ASN A 54 -5.55 6.02 -8.26
N GLY A 55 -4.70 6.10 -9.28
CA GLY A 55 -3.49 6.94 -9.27
C GLY A 55 -3.79 8.42 -9.04
N LEU A 56 -4.88 8.96 -9.59
CA LEU A 56 -5.34 10.32 -9.29
C LEU A 56 -5.79 10.46 -7.84
N GLY A 57 -6.51 9.47 -7.30
CA GLY A 57 -6.88 9.43 -5.88
C GLY A 57 -5.65 9.47 -4.98
N MET A 58 -4.66 8.61 -5.24
CA MET A 58 -3.38 8.60 -4.53
C MET A 58 -2.67 9.96 -4.62
N LEU A 59 -2.62 10.57 -5.80
CA LEU A 59 -2.00 11.88 -5.99
C LEU A 59 -2.69 12.96 -5.15
N PHE A 60 -4.02 13.02 -5.17
CA PHE A 60 -4.76 13.98 -4.36
C PHE A 60 -4.54 13.77 -2.87
N MET A 61 -4.56 12.53 -2.41
CA MET A 61 -4.32 12.23 -0.99
C MET A 61 -2.88 12.56 -0.59
N LYS A 62 -1.88 12.27 -1.42
CA LYS A 62 -0.50 12.72 -1.19
C LYS A 62 -0.40 14.23 -1.07
N LEU A 63 -1.01 14.98 -1.98
CA LEU A 63 -0.97 16.44 -1.97
C LEU A 63 -1.68 17.05 -0.75
N LEU A 64 -2.74 16.40 -0.26
CA LEU A 64 -3.48 16.85 0.92
C LEU A 64 -2.76 16.49 2.23
N THR A 65 -2.13 15.35 2.29
CA THR A 65 -1.58 14.80 3.54
C THR A 65 -0.07 14.92 3.66
N GLY A 66 0.64 15.07 2.55
CA GLY A 66 2.10 14.99 2.50
C GLY A 66 2.68 13.61 2.83
N ARG A 67 1.85 12.56 2.79
CA ARG A 67 2.22 11.19 3.19
C ARG A 67 2.42 10.31 1.96
N ALA A 68 3.21 9.27 2.12
CA ALA A 68 3.27 8.18 1.18
C ALA A 68 1.89 7.54 1.01
N GLN A 69 1.62 6.96 -0.14
CA GLN A 69 0.32 6.40 -0.47
C GLN A 69 0.44 4.93 -0.85
N ILE A 70 -0.57 4.17 -0.52
CA ILE A 70 -0.75 2.81 -1.02
C ILE A 70 -1.75 2.83 -2.18
N PHE A 71 -1.56 1.93 -3.11
CA PHE A 71 -2.58 1.61 -4.10
C PHE A 71 -3.54 0.58 -3.50
N ALA A 72 -4.84 0.82 -3.56
CA ALA A 72 -5.82 -0.16 -3.11
C ALA A 72 -7.15 -0.02 -3.83
N ASP A 73 -7.72 -1.15 -4.22
CA ASP A 73 -9.09 -1.23 -4.74
C ASP A 73 -10.08 -1.37 -3.61
N VAL A 74 -11.17 -0.62 -3.65
CA VAL A 74 -12.32 -0.84 -2.78
C VAL A 74 -13.10 -2.04 -3.32
N ARG A 75 -12.96 -3.19 -2.68
CA ARG A 75 -13.63 -4.43 -3.13
C ARG A 75 -15.02 -4.59 -2.60
N THR A 76 -15.23 -4.34 -1.33
CA THR A 76 -16.56 -4.48 -0.72
C THR A 76 -16.63 -3.78 0.63
N TYR A 77 -17.84 -3.60 1.08
CA TYR A 77 -18.16 -3.26 2.45
C TYR A 77 -18.64 -4.53 3.19
N TRP A 78 -18.05 -4.76 4.35
CA TRP A 78 -18.42 -5.85 5.24
C TRP A 78 -19.29 -5.33 6.38
N SER A 79 -20.58 -5.63 6.35
CA SER A 79 -21.45 -5.39 7.50
C SER A 79 -21.19 -6.42 8.62
N PRO A 80 -21.58 -6.12 9.87
CA PRO A 80 -21.44 -7.08 10.98
C PRO A 80 -22.11 -8.43 10.68
N GLU A 81 -23.29 -8.40 10.05
CA GLU A 81 -24.04 -9.61 9.68
C GLU A 81 -23.31 -10.41 8.61
N ALA A 82 -22.71 -9.73 7.62
CA ALA A 82 -21.94 -10.39 6.57
C ALA A 82 -20.70 -11.08 7.13
N VAL A 83 -19.97 -10.41 8.03
CA VAL A 83 -18.83 -10.99 8.73
C VAL A 83 -19.26 -12.20 9.55
N LYS A 84 -20.30 -12.06 10.36
CA LYS A 84 -20.82 -13.15 11.18
C LYS A 84 -21.20 -14.36 10.33
N LYS A 85 -21.91 -14.13 9.23
CA LYS A 85 -22.30 -15.20 8.30
C LYS A 85 -21.12 -15.89 7.65
N ALA A 86 -20.09 -15.15 7.26
CA ALA A 86 -18.94 -15.70 6.54
C ALA A 86 -17.94 -16.41 7.45
N THR A 87 -17.74 -15.93 8.67
CA THR A 87 -16.62 -16.32 9.54
C THR A 87 -17.08 -16.90 10.90
N GLY A 88 -18.34 -16.68 11.29
CA GLY A 88 -18.83 -16.94 12.65
C GLY A 88 -18.40 -15.91 13.69
N TYR A 89 -17.58 -14.92 13.33
CA TYR A 89 -17.04 -13.91 14.23
C TYR A 89 -17.98 -12.70 14.37
N ASP A 90 -18.15 -12.21 15.57
CA ASP A 90 -18.84 -10.94 15.85
C ASP A 90 -17.83 -9.78 15.84
N LEU A 91 -18.11 -8.73 15.08
CA LEU A 91 -17.25 -7.55 15.06
C LEU A 91 -17.18 -6.89 16.44
N GLU A 92 -16.00 -6.40 16.79
CA GLU A 92 -15.72 -5.72 18.04
C GLU A 92 -15.01 -4.38 17.79
N GLY A 93 -14.86 -3.56 18.84
CA GLY A 93 -14.13 -2.29 18.80
C GLY A 93 -14.62 -1.36 17.69
N VAL A 94 -13.69 -0.65 17.06
CA VAL A 94 -13.96 0.39 16.06
C VAL A 94 -14.79 -0.14 14.89
N ALA A 95 -14.56 -1.34 14.42
CA ALA A 95 -15.32 -1.92 13.31
C ALA A 95 -16.78 -2.16 13.67
N LYS A 96 -17.07 -2.53 14.94
CA LYS A 96 -18.43 -2.65 15.44
C LYS A 96 -19.11 -1.29 15.55
N GLU A 97 -18.41 -0.31 16.13
CA GLU A 97 -18.92 1.06 16.30
C GLU A 97 -19.20 1.74 14.96
N ALA A 98 -18.35 1.53 13.97
CA ALA A 98 -18.54 2.01 12.60
C ALA A 98 -19.60 1.25 11.81
N GLY A 99 -20.16 0.17 12.37
CA GLY A 99 -21.16 -0.66 11.71
C GLY A 99 -20.60 -1.58 10.63
N GLY A 100 -19.29 -1.76 10.57
CA GLY A 100 -18.59 -2.59 9.56
C GLY A 100 -17.27 -1.98 9.12
N PHE A 101 -16.73 -2.45 8.00
CA PHE A 101 -15.48 -1.94 7.44
C PHE A 101 -15.43 -2.06 5.92
N LEU A 102 -14.59 -1.24 5.31
CA LEU A 102 -14.25 -1.36 3.89
C LEU A 102 -13.13 -2.40 3.71
N HIS A 103 -13.34 -3.30 2.79
CA HIS A 103 -12.32 -4.25 2.38
C HIS A 103 -11.54 -3.64 1.21
N LEU A 104 -10.32 -3.26 1.49
CA LEU A 104 -9.37 -2.81 0.50
C LEU A 104 -8.48 -4.00 0.12
N ILE A 105 -8.20 -4.15 -1.14
CA ILE A 105 -7.31 -5.18 -1.65
C ILE A 105 -6.45 -4.63 -2.78
N ASN A 106 -5.24 -5.07 -2.81
CA ASN A 106 -4.37 -4.84 -3.96
C ASN A 106 -3.50 -6.07 -4.18
N SER A 107 -3.17 -6.32 -5.43
CA SER A 107 -2.22 -7.36 -5.79
C SER A 107 -0.76 -6.94 -5.61
N GLY A 108 -0.46 -5.74 -5.13
CA GLY A 108 0.94 -5.37 -5.06
C GLY A 108 1.36 -4.16 -4.27
N ALA A 109 0.98 -2.97 -4.63
CA ALA A 109 1.71 -1.79 -4.23
C ALA A 109 1.34 -1.22 -2.85
N ALA A 110 1.89 -1.77 -1.79
CA ALA A 110 2.00 -1.09 -0.51
C ALA A 110 3.21 -0.14 -0.50
N CYS A 111 3.25 0.88 0.36
CA CYS A 111 4.48 1.59 0.68
C CYS A 111 5.07 1.08 2.00
N LEU A 112 6.39 1.13 2.16
CA LEU A 112 7.05 0.70 3.40
C LEU A 112 6.72 1.59 4.59
N ASP A 113 6.38 2.84 4.36
CA ASP A 113 5.96 3.81 5.39
C ASP A 113 4.80 3.29 6.24
N ALA A 114 3.95 2.43 5.70
CA ALA A 114 2.89 1.77 6.44
C ALA A 114 3.39 0.87 7.60
N ASN A 115 4.67 0.49 7.58
CA ASN A 115 5.33 -0.26 8.65
C ASN A 115 5.89 0.66 9.76
N GLY A 116 5.63 1.95 9.70
CA GLY A 116 6.15 2.93 10.63
C GLY A 116 5.64 2.75 12.05
N GLN A 117 6.38 3.34 13.00
CA GLN A 117 6.07 3.33 14.44
C GLN A 117 5.59 4.70 14.94
N ALA A 118 5.35 5.65 14.03
CA ALA A 118 4.83 6.95 14.42
C ALA A 118 3.44 6.83 15.03
N LYS A 119 3.17 7.66 16.03
CA LYS A 119 1.87 7.70 16.72
C LYS A 119 1.48 9.14 17.00
N GLU A 120 0.19 9.39 16.94
CA GLU A 120 -0.40 10.62 17.47
C GLU A 120 -0.33 10.64 19.02
N ALA A 121 -0.66 11.79 19.62
CA ALA A 121 -0.63 11.96 21.06
C ALA A 121 -1.56 10.99 21.83
N ASP A 122 -2.62 10.53 21.21
CA ASP A 122 -3.55 9.53 21.74
C ASP A 122 -3.09 8.09 21.54
N GLY A 123 -1.93 7.88 20.91
CA GLY A 123 -1.37 6.56 20.61
C GLY A 123 -1.82 5.95 19.30
N THR A 124 -2.67 6.64 18.52
CA THR A 124 -3.11 6.17 17.20
C THR A 124 -1.91 6.07 16.26
N PRO A 125 -1.68 4.91 15.61
CA PRO A 125 -0.64 4.77 14.60
C PRO A 125 -0.87 5.75 13.44
N VAL A 126 0.21 6.35 12.94
CA VAL A 126 0.15 7.31 11.85
C VAL A 126 1.38 7.20 10.96
N MET A 127 1.21 7.38 9.66
CA MET A 127 2.34 7.62 8.77
C MET A 127 2.75 9.09 8.87
N LYS A 128 4.06 9.34 9.00
CA LYS A 128 4.61 10.70 8.98
C LYS A 128 4.47 11.32 7.59
N GLN A 129 4.42 12.63 7.55
CA GLN A 129 4.65 13.38 6.32
C GLN A 129 6.06 13.08 5.80
N TRP A 130 6.22 12.95 4.49
CA TRP A 130 7.47 12.48 3.91
C TRP A 130 8.70 13.33 4.29
N TRP A 131 8.49 14.64 4.47
CA TRP A 131 9.56 15.56 4.89
C TRP A 131 9.93 15.49 6.37
N ASP A 132 9.12 14.82 7.19
CA ASP A 132 9.36 14.58 8.62
C ASP A 132 9.95 13.18 8.89
N VAL A 133 10.17 12.38 7.85
CA VAL A 133 10.75 11.04 7.95
C VAL A 133 12.25 11.14 8.19
N THR A 134 12.69 10.70 9.35
CA THR A 134 14.10 10.71 9.78
C THR A 134 14.80 9.38 9.48
N GLU A 135 16.12 9.35 9.60
CA GLU A 135 16.88 8.09 9.51
C GLU A 135 16.44 7.06 10.57
N ALA A 136 16.06 7.53 11.76
CA ALA A 136 15.54 6.64 12.81
C ALA A 136 14.18 6.03 12.41
N ASP A 137 13.31 6.81 11.76
CA ASP A 137 12.04 6.30 11.24
C ASP A 137 12.27 5.28 10.11
N GLN A 138 13.18 5.56 9.17
CA GLN A 138 13.53 4.64 8.09
C GLN A 138 14.04 3.31 8.67
N LYS A 139 14.93 3.38 9.67
CA LYS A 139 15.40 2.19 10.36
C LYS A 139 14.26 1.43 11.04
N ALA A 140 13.38 2.10 11.76
CA ALA A 140 12.24 1.47 12.41
C ALA A 140 11.29 0.82 11.41
N ILE A 141 11.01 1.47 10.28
CA ILE A 141 10.20 0.92 9.20
C ILE A 141 10.84 -0.36 8.64
N MET A 142 12.15 -0.32 8.38
CA MET A 142 12.89 -1.49 7.87
C MET A 142 12.96 -2.62 8.88
N ASP A 143 13.18 -2.32 10.15
CA ASP A 143 13.21 -3.32 11.23
C ASP A 143 11.84 -4.02 11.42
N ASN A 144 10.75 -3.34 11.07
CA ASN A 144 9.39 -3.90 11.10
C ASN A 144 9.00 -4.61 9.79
N THR A 145 9.82 -4.51 8.76
CA THR A 145 9.56 -5.15 7.47
C THR A 145 10.23 -6.52 7.46
N GLU A 146 9.42 -7.56 7.40
CA GLU A 146 9.92 -8.92 7.26
C GLU A 146 10.02 -9.29 5.78
N TRP A 147 11.23 -9.59 5.36
CA TRP A 147 11.50 -10.04 4.00
C TRP A 147 11.54 -11.57 3.97
N CYS A 148 10.62 -12.17 3.26
CA CYS A 148 10.59 -13.61 3.04
C CYS A 148 10.80 -13.93 1.55
N MET A 149 11.07 -15.19 1.25
CA MET A 149 11.00 -15.66 -0.13
C MET A 149 9.58 -15.40 -0.66
N ALA A 150 9.48 -14.65 -1.74
CA ALA A 150 8.21 -14.33 -2.34
C ALA A 150 7.53 -15.61 -2.84
N ASP A 151 6.36 -15.90 -2.29
CA ASP A 151 5.40 -16.75 -2.97
C ASP A 151 4.85 -15.95 -4.16
N ASN A 152 5.33 -16.30 -5.33
CA ASN A 152 4.76 -15.74 -6.54
C ASN A 152 3.43 -16.44 -6.83
N GLY A 153 2.32 -15.74 -6.70
CA GLY A 153 1.03 -16.22 -7.14
C GLY A 153 0.99 -16.33 -8.67
N TYR A 154 0.56 -17.49 -9.18
CA TYR A 154 0.33 -17.64 -10.60
C TYR A 154 -1.08 -17.17 -10.97
N PHE A 155 -1.19 -16.21 -11.88
CA PHE A 155 -2.48 -15.78 -12.40
C PHE A 155 -2.97 -16.68 -13.52
N ARG A 156 -4.24 -17.03 -13.45
CA ARG A 156 -4.90 -17.81 -14.48
C ARG A 156 -4.88 -17.05 -15.81
N GLY A 157 -4.14 -17.53 -16.77
CA GLY A 157 -3.93 -16.87 -18.06
C GLY A 157 -2.51 -16.33 -18.27
N GLY A 158 -1.59 -16.70 -17.40
CA GLY A 158 -0.17 -16.34 -17.44
C GLY A 158 0.19 -15.23 -16.47
N GLY A 159 1.36 -15.31 -15.91
CA GLY A 159 1.94 -14.29 -15.05
C GLY A 159 2.05 -14.62 -13.57
N TYR A 160 2.86 -13.84 -12.88
CA TYR A 160 3.18 -13.99 -11.46
C TYR A 160 3.02 -12.65 -10.76
N SER A 161 2.56 -12.67 -9.52
CA SER A 161 2.47 -11.50 -8.65
C SER A 161 3.19 -11.73 -7.35
N SER A 162 3.74 -10.67 -6.80
CA SER A 162 4.24 -10.67 -5.42
C SER A 162 3.07 -10.66 -4.45
N ARG A 163 3.25 -11.30 -3.31
CA ARG A 163 2.28 -11.29 -2.23
C ARG A 163 2.80 -10.45 -1.09
N TYR A 164 1.97 -9.56 -0.61
CA TYR A 164 2.22 -8.76 0.58
C TYR A 164 1.16 -9.06 1.63
N GLU A 165 1.57 -9.22 2.86
CA GLU A 165 0.67 -9.36 3.99
C GLU A 165 0.99 -8.27 5.00
N THR A 166 0.00 -7.47 5.35
CA THR A 166 0.11 -6.51 6.45
C THR A 166 -0.35 -7.14 7.75
N ARG A 167 0.24 -6.73 8.86
CA ARG A 167 -0.23 -7.13 10.18
C ARG A 167 -1.39 -6.23 10.59
N ALA A 168 -2.29 -6.76 11.42
CA ALA A 168 -3.36 -5.97 12.00
C ALA A 168 -2.82 -4.74 12.75
N GLN A 169 -3.54 -3.64 12.67
CA GLN A 169 -3.22 -2.37 13.36
C GLN A 169 -1.96 -1.65 12.84
N MET A 170 -1.54 -1.94 11.62
CA MET A 170 -0.54 -1.11 10.95
C MET A 170 -1.22 0.15 10.40
N PRO A 171 -0.54 1.31 10.46
CA PRO A 171 -1.03 2.51 9.80
C PRO A 171 -1.11 2.30 8.28
N ALA A 172 -2.13 2.84 7.65
CA ALA A 172 -2.33 2.75 6.20
C ALA A 172 -2.81 4.09 5.64
#